data_ea32b447937835b391eb51c3731d06b7
#
_entry.id   ea32b447937835b391eb51c3731d06b7
#
_cell.length_a   1.000
_cell.length_b   1.000
_cell.length_c   1.000
_cell.angle_alpha   90.00
_cell.angle_beta   90.00
_cell.angle_gamma   90.00
#
_symmetry.space_group_name_H-M   'P 1'
#
loop_
_entity.id
_entity.type
_entity.pdbx_description
1 polymer ?
#
loop_
_entity_poly.entity_id
_entity_poly.type
_entity_poly.pdbx_seq_one_letter_code
_entity_poly.pdbx_strand_id
1 'polypeptide(L)'
;MYKRQIKHTGAKPPYWVCVPIIILGSIIFYISDLGKPKLNNVKNTATLIELIPEKTLVSAQEIIVSKCSMCHAKEPLWENMENAPKLVNLETPTDIINNIDNIYKQSVLSYAMPPGNISFLEENERSLINQLYMSVHNLKK
;
A
#
# COMPACT_ATOMS: atom_id res chain seq x y z
N MET A 1 -40.31 -1.56 16.96
CA MET A 1 -40.85 -1.42 18.34
C MET A 1 -40.24 -0.24 19.10
N TYR A 2 -38.95 0.05 19.01
CA TYR A 2 -38.26 1.09 19.79
C TYR A 2 -38.76 2.54 19.51
N LYS A 3 -39.03 2.89 18.27
CA LYS A 3 -39.54 4.23 17.89
C LYS A 3 -40.91 4.57 18.47
N ARG A 4 -41.73 3.55 18.80
CA ARG A 4 -43.11 3.74 19.33
C ARG A 4 -43.10 4.07 20.83
N GLN A 5 -42.16 3.54 21.59
CA GLN A 5 -42.05 3.79 23.04
C GLN A 5 -41.59 5.19 23.39
N ILE A 6 -40.61 5.73 22.61
CA ILE A 6 -40.06 7.07 22.86
C ILE A 6 -41.11 8.16 22.63
N LYS A 7 -42.02 7.96 21.65
CA LYS A 7 -43.03 8.94 21.27
C LYS A 7 -44.17 9.07 22.30
N HIS A 8 -44.41 8.01 23.11
CA HIS A 8 -45.50 7.99 24.09
C HIS A 8 -45.09 8.39 25.51
N THR A 9 -43.82 8.28 25.90
CA THR A 9 -43.39 8.52 27.27
C THR A 9 -42.60 9.81 27.47
N GLY A 10 -42.25 10.55 26.39
CA GLY A 10 -41.39 11.74 26.49
C GLY A 10 -39.98 11.44 27.08
N ALA A 11 -39.63 10.18 27.24
CA ALA A 11 -38.39 9.78 27.85
C ALA A 11 -37.21 10.09 26.91
N LYS A 12 -36.18 10.78 27.41
CA LYS A 12 -34.94 11.01 26.70
C LYS A 12 -34.31 9.65 26.35
N PRO A 13 -33.73 9.50 25.15
CA PRO A 13 -33.07 8.25 24.79
C PRO A 13 -32.02 7.90 25.86
N PRO A 14 -31.98 6.66 26.31
CA PRO A 14 -31.07 6.27 27.37
C PRO A 14 -29.62 6.48 26.90
N TYR A 15 -28.90 7.34 27.59
CA TYR A 15 -27.50 7.72 27.23
C TYR A 15 -26.55 6.52 27.20
N TRP A 16 -26.87 5.39 27.85
CA TRP A 16 -26.09 4.16 27.77
C TRP A 16 -26.00 3.60 26.34
N VAL A 17 -26.95 3.94 25.44
CA VAL A 17 -26.88 3.59 24.01
C VAL A 17 -25.79 4.37 23.27
N CYS A 18 -25.43 5.55 23.75
CA CYS A 18 -24.37 6.38 23.15
C CYS A 18 -22.98 5.80 23.42
N VAL A 19 -22.79 5.08 24.54
CA VAL A 19 -21.49 4.52 24.93
C VAL A 19 -20.96 3.52 23.89
N PRO A 20 -21.70 2.48 23.47
CA PRO A 20 -21.23 1.55 22.46
C PRO A 20 -21.03 2.22 21.09
N ILE A 21 -21.79 3.24 20.75
CA ILE A 21 -21.63 4.00 19.50
C ILE A 21 -20.30 4.77 19.51
N ILE A 22 -19.95 5.40 20.62
CA ILE A 22 -18.68 6.13 20.78
C ILE A 22 -17.51 5.15 20.73
N ILE A 23 -17.61 4.00 21.41
CA ILE A 23 -16.56 2.98 21.40
C ILE A 23 -16.36 2.46 19.97
N LEU A 24 -17.44 2.10 19.26
CA LEU A 24 -17.37 1.60 17.90
C LEU A 24 -16.77 2.65 16.95
N GLY A 25 -17.21 3.90 17.08
CA GLY A 25 -16.66 5.03 16.31
C GLY A 25 -15.16 5.23 16.56
N SER A 26 -14.72 5.13 17.82
CA SER A 26 -13.29 5.22 18.18
C SER A 26 -12.46 4.09 17.60
N ILE A 27 -12.98 2.87 17.60
CA ILE A 27 -12.31 1.70 17.01
C ILE A 27 -12.21 1.87 15.49
N ILE A 28 -13.28 2.28 14.82
CA ILE A 28 -13.28 2.53 13.37
C ILE A 28 -12.28 3.63 13.02
N PHE A 29 -12.26 4.73 13.78
CA PHE A 29 -11.31 5.82 13.59
C PHE A 29 -9.87 5.35 13.75
N TYR A 30 -9.58 4.58 14.80
CA TYR A 30 -8.25 4.02 15.06
C TYR A 30 -7.78 3.09 13.94
N ILE A 31 -8.64 2.16 13.50
CA ILE A 31 -8.31 1.24 12.40
C ILE A 31 -8.14 2.00 11.08
N SER A 32 -8.93 3.03 10.84
CA SER A 32 -8.83 3.89 9.65
C SER A 32 -7.49 4.63 9.56
N ASP A 33 -6.92 5.01 10.70
CA ASP A 33 -5.63 5.70 10.75
C ASP A 33 -4.43 4.75 10.57
N LEU A 34 -4.56 3.49 11.00
CA LEU A 34 -3.55 2.45 10.78
C LEU A 34 -3.35 2.10 9.29
N GLY A 35 -4.37 2.31 8.46
CA GLY A 35 -4.33 2.02 7.02
C GLY A 35 -3.74 3.12 6.16
N LYS A 36 -3.45 4.30 6.71
CA LYS A 36 -2.88 5.40 5.91
C LYS A 36 -1.42 5.11 5.58
N PRO A 37 -1.02 5.11 4.29
CA PRO A 37 0.38 5.01 3.94
C PRO A 37 1.10 6.21 4.55
N LYS A 38 2.11 5.98 5.40
CA LYS A 38 3.00 7.05 5.87
C LYS A 38 3.72 7.59 4.64
N LEU A 39 3.43 8.83 4.25
CA LEU A 39 4.20 9.56 3.26
C LEU A 39 5.60 9.78 3.87
N ASN A 40 6.50 8.84 3.63
CA ASN A 40 7.87 8.95 4.07
C ASN A 40 8.53 10.09 3.28
N ASN A 41 9.10 11.03 4.01
CA ASN A 41 9.74 12.25 3.53
C ASN A 41 10.55 12.03 2.23
N VAL A 42 10.15 12.71 1.17
CA VAL A 42 10.84 12.73 -0.14
C VAL A 42 12.34 13.07 -0.02
N LYS A 43 12.74 13.86 0.98
CA LYS A 43 14.15 14.17 1.26
C LYS A 43 14.98 12.92 1.62
N ASN A 44 14.41 11.95 2.32
CA ASN A 44 15.13 10.74 2.71
C ASN A 44 15.24 9.73 1.55
N THR A 45 14.33 9.77 0.58
CA THR A 45 14.32 8.80 -0.53
C THR A 45 15.47 9.04 -1.52
N ALA A 46 15.78 10.29 -1.85
CA ALA A 46 16.90 10.62 -2.74
C ALA A 46 18.24 10.15 -2.14
N THR A 47 18.47 10.41 -0.86
CA THR A 47 19.69 9.95 -0.15
C THR A 47 19.75 8.42 -0.07
N LEU A 48 18.62 7.74 0.13
CA LEU A 48 18.56 6.27 0.13
C LEU A 48 18.92 5.69 -1.24
N ILE A 49 18.45 6.30 -2.33
CA ILE A 49 18.76 5.88 -3.70
C ILE A 49 20.27 5.94 -3.95
N GLU A 50 20.96 6.98 -3.50
CA GLU A 50 22.42 7.12 -3.65
C GLU A 50 23.22 6.08 -2.85
N LEU A 51 22.68 5.59 -1.73
CA LEU A 51 23.34 4.61 -0.86
C LEU A 51 23.11 3.15 -1.28
N ILE A 52 22.12 2.89 -2.13
CA ILE A 52 21.85 1.54 -2.63
C ILE A 52 22.85 1.21 -3.73
N PRO A 53 23.43 -0.02 -3.76
CA PRO A 53 24.28 -0.44 -4.87
C PRO A 53 23.55 -0.30 -6.21
N GLU A 54 24.13 0.46 -7.13
CA GLU A 54 23.52 0.80 -8.43
C GLU A 54 23.01 -0.45 -9.18
N LYS A 55 23.83 -1.50 -9.21
CA LYS A 55 23.43 -2.77 -9.84
C LYS A 55 22.13 -3.34 -9.27
N THR A 56 21.97 -3.33 -7.94
CA THR A 56 20.77 -3.86 -7.27
C THR A 56 19.54 -3.00 -7.60
N LEU A 57 19.71 -1.68 -7.56
CA LEU A 57 18.64 -0.75 -7.88
C LEU A 57 18.19 -0.88 -9.34
N VAL A 58 19.12 -0.85 -10.28
CA VAL A 58 18.82 -0.92 -11.72
C VAL A 58 18.16 -2.25 -12.08
N SER A 59 18.73 -3.38 -11.65
CA SER A 59 18.15 -4.70 -11.97
C SER A 59 16.74 -4.88 -11.41
N ALA A 60 16.49 -4.45 -10.17
CA ALA A 60 15.15 -4.55 -9.59
C ALA A 60 14.17 -3.54 -10.21
N GLN A 61 14.64 -2.34 -10.57
CA GLN A 61 13.83 -1.34 -11.25
C GLN A 61 13.37 -1.83 -12.63
N GLU A 62 14.27 -2.40 -13.44
CA GLU A 62 13.93 -2.95 -14.76
C GLU A 62 12.83 -4.01 -14.65
N ILE A 63 12.94 -4.91 -13.66
CA ILE A 63 11.92 -5.94 -13.41
C ILE A 63 10.60 -5.28 -13.00
N ILE A 64 10.62 -4.38 -12.02
CA ILE A 64 9.40 -3.76 -11.50
C ILE A 64 8.70 -2.94 -12.60
N VAL A 65 9.45 -2.16 -13.36
CA VAL A 65 8.89 -1.38 -14.47
C VAL A 65 8.32 -2.32 -15.55
N SER A 66 9.04 -3.36 -15.98
CA SER A 66 8.57 -4.25 -17.03
C SER A 66 7.37 -5.11 -16.63
N LYS A 67 7.28 -5.55 -15.36
CA LYS A 67 6.26 -6.49 -14.89
C LYS A 67 5.06 -5.83 -14.20
N CYS A 68 5.21 -4.61 -13.68
CA CYS A 68 4.19 -3.96 -12.85
C CYS A 68 3.60 -2.71 -13.49
N SER A 69 4.34 -1.98 -14.35
CA SER A 69 3.88 -0.70 -14.92
C SER A 69 2.69 -0.84 -15.87
N MET A 70 2.42 -2.04 -16.42
CA MET A 70 1.22 -2.30 -17.22
C MET A 70 -0.06 -1.84 -16.49
N CYS A 71 -0.08 -2.01 -15.15
CA CYS A 71 -1.19 -1.58 -14.29
C CYS A 71 -0.80 -0.42 -13.36
N HIS A 72 0.48 -0.31 -12.99
CA HIS A 72 1.00 0.64 -11.99
C HIS A 72 1.81 1.78 -12.62
N ALA A 73 1.46 2.20 -13.82
CA ALA A 73 1.92 3.44 -14.44
C ALA A 73 0.96 4.59 -14.16
N LYS A 74 1.41 5.81 -14.39
CA LYS A 74 0.57 7.02 -14.35
C LYS A 74 -0.58 6.93 -15.36
N GLU A 75 -0.29 6.34 -16.51
CA GLU A 75 -1.26 6.02 -17.56
C GLU A 75 -1.19 4.51 -17.81
N PRO A 76 -2.01 3.69 -17.11
CA PRO A 76 -1.97 2.24 -17.25
C PRO A 76 -2.34 1.80 -18.67
N LEU A 77 -1.67 0.77 -19.16
CA LEU A 77 -1.98 0.17 -20.48
C LEU A 77 -3.08 -0.90 -20.41
N TRP A 78 -3.52 -1.27 -19.21
CA TRP A 78 -4.55 -2.29 -19.03
C TRP A 78 -5.93 -1.74 -19.39
N GLU A 79 -6.71 -2.52 -20.17
CA GLU A 79 -8.05 -2.11 -20.63
C GLU A 79 -8.96 -1.70 -19.48
N ASN A 80 -9.70 -0.61 -19.66
CA ASN A 80 -10.64 -0.03 -18.70
C ASN A 80 -10.02 0.46 -17.37
N MET A 81 -8.72 0.73 -17.35
CA MET A 81 -8.02 1.25 -16.20
C MET A 81 -7.58 2.70 -16.47
N GLU A 82 -8.28 3.68 -15.88
CA GLU A 82 -7.95 5.11 -16.06
C GLU A 82 -6.78 5.56 -15.16
N ASN A 83 -6.60 4.91 -14.02
CA ASN A 83 -5.57 5.25 -13.05
C ASN A 83 -4.97 3.99 -12.44
N ALA A 84 -3.73 4.10 -11.97
CA ALA A 84 -3.08 3.03 -11.24
C ALA A 84 -3.91 2.60 -10.01
N PRO A 85 -4.04 1.29 -9.74
CA PRO A 85 -4.76 0.81 -8.56
C PRO A 85 -4.22 1.43 -7.28
N LYS A 86 -5.12 1.96 -6.44
CA LYS A 86 -4.78 2.69 -5.21
C LYS A 86 -3.84 3.88 -5.42
N LEU A 87 -3.75 4.40 -6.64
CA LEU A 87 -2.83 5.48 -7.03
C LEU A 87 -1.35 5.14 -6.77
N VAL A 88 -0.99 3.87 -6.83
CA VAL A 88 0.39 3.41 -6.67
C VAL A 88 1.05 3.37 -8.05
N ASN A 89 1.93 4.33 -8.31
CA ASN A 89 2.77 4.35 -9.51
C ASN A 89 4.11 3.69 -9.22
N LEU A 90 4.68 2.98 -10.20
CA LEU A 90 5.94 2.23 -10.07
C LEU A 90 6.84 2.46 -11.29
N GLU A 91 6.89 3.69 -11.80
CA GLU A 91 7.69 4.03 -12.99
C GLU A 91 9.07 4.58 -12.64
N THR A 92 9.19 5.31 -11.53
CA THR A 92 10.45 5.95 -11.15
C THR A 92 11.13 5.24 -9.97
N PRO A 93 12.47 5.35 -9.83
CA PRO A 93 13.16 4.83 -8.64
C PRO A 93 12.57 5.35 -7.32
N THR A 94 12.17 6.62 -7.31
CA THR A 94 11.54 7.24 -6.14
C THR A 94 10.21 6.58 -5.78
N ASP A 95 9.37 6.30 -6.78
CA ASP A 95 8.08 5.61 -6.58
C ASP A 95 8.29 4.20 -6.07
N ILE A 96 9.27 3.49 -6.64
CA ILE A 96 9.61 2.13 -6.23
C ILE A 96 10.10 2.11 -4.79
N ILE A 97 11.04 2.96 -4.40
CA ILE A 97 11.57 3.00 -3.02
C ILE A 97 10.50 3.42 -2.01
N ASN A 98 9.61 4.35 -2.38
CA ASN A 98 8.49 4.74 -1.51
C ASN A 98 7.47 3.61 -1.29
N ASN A 99 7.34 2.72 -2.27
CA ASN A 99 6.41 1.59 -2.23
C ASN A 99 7.08 0.24 -1.97
N ILE A 100 8.38 0.20 -1.67
CA ILE A 100 9.16 -1.05 -1.60
C ILE A 100 8.58 -2.07 -0.60
N ASP A 101 8.04 -1.60 0.54
CA ASP A 101 7.41 -2.45 1.54
C ASP A 101 6.14 -3.15 0.99
N ASN A 102 5.35 -2.43 0.21
CA ASN A 102 4.15 -2.97 -0.42
C ASN A 102 4.51 -3.91 -1.58
N ILE A 103 5.49 -3.53 -2.41
CA ILE A 103 6.01 -4.36 -3.49
C ILE A 103 6.48 -5.70 -2.91
N TYR A 104 7.32 -5.67 -1.89
CA TYR A 104 7.83 -6.88 -1.22
C TYR A 104 6.70 -7.76 -0.69
N LYS A 105 5.75 -7.18 0.07
CA LYS A 105 4.61 -7.92 0.64
C LYS A 105 3.73 -8.57 -0.43
N GLN A 106 3.47 -7.86 -1.52
CA GLN A 106 2.53 -8.32 -2.54
C GLN A 106 3.17 -9.25 -3.58
N SER A 107 4.43 -9.01 -3.95
CA SER A 107 5.08 -9.78 -5.02
C SER A 107 6.02 -10.88 -4.51
N VAL A 108 6.63 -10.71 -3.33
CA VAL A 108 7.62 -11.69 -2.81
C VAL A 108 7.03 -12.56 -1.71
N LEU A 109 6.29 -11.98 -0.74
CA LEU A 109 5.75 -12.76 0.38
C LEU A 109 4.43 -13.46 0.03
N SER A 110 3.48 -12.74 -0.54
CA SER A 110 2.13 -13.27 -0.74
C SER A 110 1.87 -13.80 -2.16
N TYR A 111 2.71 -13.46 -3.11
CA TYR A 111 2.51 -13.77 -4.54
C TYR A 111 1.18 -13.25 -5.11
N ALA A 112 0.55 -12.28 -4.41
CA ALA A 112 -0.71 -11.68 -4.84
C ALA A 112 -0.55 -10.80 -6.09
N MET A 113 0.67 -10.27 -6.31
CA MET A 113 1.01 -9.46 -7.46
C MET A 113 2.18 -10.08 -8.26
N PRO A 114 2.11 -10.04 -9.57
CA PRO A 114 0.98 -9.64 -10.42
C PRO A 114 -0.21 -10.62 -10.26
N PRO A 115 -1.49 -10.16 -10.41
CA PRO A 115 -2.65 -11.03 -10.24
C PRO A 115 -2.58 -12.23 -11.19
N GLY A 116 -2.69 -13.46 -10.64
CA GLY A 116 -2.55 -14.68 -11.45
C GLY A 116 -1.21 -14.80 -12.18
N ASN A 117 -0.21 -14.04 -11.78
CA ASN A 117 1.11 -13.95 -12.42
C ASN A 117 1.06 -13.64 -13.92
N ILE A 118 0.12 -12.77 -14.35
CA ILE A 118 -0.13 -12.43 -15.75
C ILE A 118 1.07 -11.82 -16.49
N SER A 119 2.00 -11.19 -15.79
CA SER A 119 3.24 -10.65 -16.36
C SER A 119 4.44 -11.62 -16.28
N PHE A 120 4.19 -12.88 -15.87
CA PHE A 120 5.21 -13.92 -15.77
C PHE A 120 6.42 -13.48 -14.92
N LEU A 121 6.16 -12.99 -13.70
CA LEU A 121 7.21 -12.65 -12.74
C LEU A 121 7.83 -13.95 -12.19
N GLU A 122 9.12 -14.17 -12.45
CA GLU A 122 9.86 -15.38 -12.13
C GLU A 122 10.48 -15.33 -10.71
N GLU A 123 10.86 -16.48 -10.16
CA GLU A 123 11.45 -16.59 -8.82
C GLU A 123 12.80 -15.85 -8.69
N ASN A 124 13.64 -15.90 -9.71
CA ASN A 124 14.88 -15.13 -9.76
C ASN A 124 14.62 -13.62 -9.74
N GLU A 125 13.57 -13.15 -10.43
CA GLU A 125 13.14 -11.75 -10.45
C GLU A 125 12.59 -11.34 -9.07
N ARG A 126 11.78 -12.18 -8.42
CA ARG A 126 11.31 -11.96 -7.04
C ARG A 126 12.48 -11.89 -6.06
N SER A 127 13.51 -12.71 -6.27
CA SER A 127 14.74 -12.67 -5.46
C SER A 127 15.47 -11.33 -5.60
N LEU A 128 15.53 -10.74 -6.79
CA LEU A 128 16.13 -9.41 -7.01
C LEU A 128 15.31 -8.30 -6.35
N ILE A 129 13.98 -8.37 -6.40
CA ILE A 129 13.10 -7.47 -5.65
C ILE A 129 13.36 -7.59 -4.13
N ASN A 130 13.51 -8.82 -3.62
CA ASN A 130 13.84 -9.06 -2.22
C ASN A 130 15.20 -8.45 -1.85
N GLN A 131 16.22 -8.56 -2.69
CA GLN A 131 17.52 -7.94 -2.47
C GLN A 131 17.43 -6.42 -2.36
N LEU A 132 16.64 -5.79 -3.24
CA LEU A 132 16.39 -4.35 -3.16
C LEU A 132 15.71 -3.98 -1.84
N TYR A 133 14.64 -4.72 -1.46
CA TYR A 133 13.94 -4.51 -0.18
C TYR A 133 14.89 -4.61 1.01
N MET A 134 15.73 -5.64 1.07
CA MET A 134 16.70 -5.83 2.15
C MET A 134 17.76 -4.71 2.19
N SER A 135 18.22 -4.24 1.03
CA SER A 135 19.15 -3.12 0.94
C SER A 135 18.55 -1.85 1.52
N VAL A 136 17.32 -1.51 1.14
CA VAL A 136 16.59 -0.34 1.68
C VAL A 136 16.35 -0.47 3.17
N HIS A 137 15.97 -1.66 3.64
CA HIS A 137 15.64 -1.89 5.05
C HIS A 137 16.88 -1.81 5.95
N ASN A 138 18.02 -2.29 5.48
CA ASN A 138 19.30 -2.19 6.22
C ASN A 138 19.79 -0.74 6.34
N LEU A 139 19.52 0.11 5.35
CA LEU A 139 19.87 1.53 5.39
C LEU A 139 18.94 2.39 6.29
N LYS A 140 17.77 1.87 6.63
CA LYS A 140 16.80 2.55 7.53
C LYS A 140 17.01 2.23 9.01
N LYS A 141 17.91 1.31 9.35
CA LYS A 141 18.27 0.95 10.74
C LYS A 141 19.36 1.86 11.28
#